data_61acd63b11b86a35d1d0e761d22a85e2
#
_entry.id   61acd63b11b86a35d1d0e761d22a85e2
#
_cell.length_a   1.000
_cell.length_b   1.000
_cell.length_c   1.000
_cell.angle_alpha   90.00
_cell.angle_beta   90.00
_cell.angle_gamma   90.00
#
_symmetry.space_group_name_H-M   'P 1'
#
loop_
_entity.id
_entity.type
_entity.pdbx_description
1 polymer ?
#
loop_
_entity_poly.entity_id
_entity_poly.type
_entity_poly.pdbx_seq_one_letter_code
_entity_poly.pdbx_strand_id
1 'polypeptide(L)'
;MKLQRITALLLAVCLCLTLIGCGNRSGGAYTMIETLTEGQYAIGFRNGDPAAEYVQAALKVLSAQGRIGEISVKWFGRETASFEADAGALDAVGQPQPRTFIMGMDPDNFPMSYIDSNVYMGFDVDVAKAVCELLGWELKFQEIGDESDAYVELSSGNVDCVWGGMLLDPAETRYQVVCPYMDGGVVVVVLSGSHLGSMRRLSGKVIGMNDAAKYADALALTDLSARAGEIRVTDAGNETVFDNLYKGNYDAIITDYAAAMYYMR
;
A
#
# COMPACT_ATOMS: atom_id res chain seq x y z
N MET A 1 -29.38 -26.62 -53.24
CA MET A 1 -28.15 -26.95 -52.47
C MET A 1 -27.27 -25.75 -52.09
N LYS A 2 -27.11 -24.72 -52.89
CA LYS A 2 -26.28 -23.54 -52.56
C LYS A 2 -26.89 -22.63 -51.48
N LEU A 3 -28.21 -22.49 -51.43
CA LEU A 3 -28.91 -21.63 -50.50
C LEU A 3 -28.90 -22.18 -49.06
N GLN A 4 -29.00 -23.52 -48.90
CA GLN A 4 -28.93 -24.22 -47.59
C GLN A 4 -27.53 -24.18 -46.97
N ARG A 5 -26.47 -24.08 -47.77
CA ARG A 5 -25.09 -23.95 -47.27
C ARG A 5 -24.77 -22.56 -46.79
N ILE A 6 -25.40 -21.52 -47.37
CA ILE A 6 -25.24 -20.13 -46.97
C ILE A 6 -25.94 -19.86 -45.66
N THR A 7 -27.16 -20.42 -45.44
CA THR A 7 -27.88 -20.31 -44.17
C THR A 7 -27.19 -21.04 -43.02
N ALA A 8 -26.58 -22.22 -43.30
CA ALA A 8 -25.80 -22.95 -42.29
C ALA A 8 -24.51 -22.21 -41.90
N LEU A 9 -23.86 -21.52 -42.85
CA LEU A 9 -22.66 -20.72 -42.59
C LEU A 9 -22.96 -19.45 -41.78
N LEU A 10 -24.08 -18.78 -42.07
CA LEU A 10 -24.53 -17.61 -41.31
C LEU A 10 -24.98 -17.96 -39.88
N LEU A 11 -25.61 -19.12 -39.67
CA LEU A 11 -25.95 -19.59 -38.33
C LEU A 11 -24.70 -19.99 -37.50
N ALA A 12 -23.68 -20.59 -38.15
CA ALA A 12 -22.40 -20.91 -37.51
C ALA A 12 -21.62 -19.66 -37.10
N VAL A 13 -21.63 -18.61 -37.92
CA VAL A 13 -20.97 -17.32 -37.59
C VAL A 13 -21.73 -16.57 -36.47
N CYS A 14 -23.05 -16.62 -36.44
CA CYS A 14 -23.81 -16.04 -35.31
C CYS A 14 -23.60 -16.81 -34.00
N LEU A 15 -23.42 -18.14 -34.05
CA LEU A 15 -23.14 -18.95 -32.84
C LEU A 15 -21.73 -18.73 -32.29
N CYS A 16 -20.74 -18.40 -33.16
CA CYS A 16 -19.37 -18.05 -32.74
C CYS A 16 -19.27 -16.65 -32.13
N LEU A 17 -20.20 -15.72 -32.43
CA LEU A 17 -20.22 -14.36 -31.86
C LEU A 17 -20.84 -14.27 -30.46
N THR A 18 -21.50 -15.31 -29.98
CA THR A 18 -22.07 -15.35 -28.61
C THR A 18 -21.15 -16.00 -27.57
N LEU A 19 -19.96 -16.46 -27.97
CA LEU A 19 -18.97 -17.06 -27.06
C LEU A 19 -17.79 -16.10 -26.71
N ILE A 20 -17.82 -14.85 -27.17
CA ILE A 20 -16.84 -13.83 -26.78
C ILE A 20 -17.46 -12.92 -25.72
N GLY A 21 -17.94 -13.52 -24.63
CA GLY A 21 -18.62 -12.79 -23.56
C GLY A 21 -18.35 -13.33 -22.16
N CYS A 22 -17.47 -14.31 -21.99
CA CYS A 22 -16.89 -14.68 -20.69
C CYS A 22 -15.47 -14.17 -20.62
N GLY A 23 -15.31 -12.85 -20.58
CA GLY A 23 -14.10 -12.25 -20.04
C GLY A 23 -13.99 -12.75 -18.59
N ASN A 24 -12.96 -13.53 -18.33
CA ASN A 24 -12.50 -13.89 -17.02
C ASN A 24 -12.28 -12.57 -16.25
N ARG A 25 -13.31 -12.08 -15.55
CA ARG A 25 -13.16 -11.03 -14.55
C ARG A 25 -12.49 -11.71 -13.36
N SER A 26 -11.16 -11.80 -13.40
CA SER A 26 -10.35 -11.91 -12.21
C SER A 26 -10.40 -10.57 -11.45
N GLY A 27 -11.59 -10.10 -11.12
CA GLY A 27 -11.80 -9.02 -10.18
C GLY A 27 -11.77 -9.65 -8.80
N GLY A 28 -10.86 -9.19 -7.94
CA GLY A 28 -10.84 -9.57 -6.53
C GLY A 28 -12.21 -9.35 -5.87
N ALA A 29 -12.37 -9.85 -4.66
CA ALA A 29 -13.64 -9.73 -3.91
C ALA A 29 -14.02 -8.26 -3.61
N TYR A 30 -13.08 -7.32 -3.72
CA TYR A 30 -13.23 -5.94 -3.29
C TYR A 30 -12.93 -4.95 -4.41
N THR A 31 -13.53 -3.78 -4.33
CA THR A 31 -13.34 -2.66 -5.27
C THR A 31 -13.18 -1.36 -4.50
N MET A 32 -12.10 -0.63 -4.76
CA MET A 32 -11.91 0.74 -4.30
C MET A 32 -12.79 1.67 -5.15
N ILE A 33 -13.59 2.52 -4.50
CA ILE A 33 -14.55 3.41 -5.18
C ILE A 33 -14.22 4.89 -5.03
N GLU A 34 -13.39 5.24 -4.06
CA GLU A 34 -12.97 6.62 -3.79
C GLU A 34 -11.65 6.64 -3.04
N THR A 35 -10.84 7.66 -3.30
CA THR A 35 -9.68 8.04 -2.49
C THR A 35 -10.05 9.30 -1.72
N LEU A 36 -10.04 9.23 -0.38
CA LEU A 36 -10.42 10.33 0.50
C LEU A 36 -9.27 11.30 0.73
N THR A 37 -8.07 10.74 0.92
CA THR A 37 -6.81 11.48 1.02
C THR A 37 -5.76 10.81 0.16
N GLU A 38 -4.87 11.62 -0.40
CA GLU A 38 -3.71 11.15 -1.17
C GLU A 38 -2.44 11.36 -0.35
N GLY A 39 -1.46 10.48 -0.53
CA GLY A 39 -0.13 10.58 0.05
C GLY A 39 0.81 9.62 -0.66
N GLN A 40 2.08 9.63 -0.25
CA GLN A 40 3.05 8.68 -0.77
C GLN A 40 3.87 8.10 0.37
N TYR A 41 4.07 6.80 0.33
CA TYR A 41 5.05 6.16 1.19
C TYR A 41 6.45 6.55 0.72
N ALA A 42 7.27 7.02 1.65
CA ALA A 42 8.62 7.50 1.41
C ALA A 42 9.53 7.20 2.61
N ILE A 43 10.80 7.54 2.51
CA ILE A 43 11.79 7.29 3.56
C ILE A 43 12.32 8.64 4.07
N GLY A 44 12.28 8.83 5.40
CA GLY A 44 12.79 10.04 6.05
C GLY A 44 14.16 9.81 6.68
N PHE A 45 15.07 10.78 6.51
CA PHE A 45 16.41 10.80 7.11
C PHE A 45 16.67 12.16 7.76
N ARG A 46 17.60 12.20 8.71
CA ARG A 46 18.16 13.50 9.13
C ARG A 46 18.71 14.27 7.94
N ASN A 47 18.55 15.58 7.95
CA ASN A 47 19.13 16.43 6.91
C ASN A 47 20.66 16.23 6.83
N GLY A 48 21.14 15.88 5.62
CA GLY A 48 22.54 15.65 5.35
C GLY A 48 23.12 14.33 5.90
N ASP A 49 22.28 13.39 6.32
CA ASP A 49 22.74 12.06 6.72
C ASP A 49 23.22 11.26 5.49
N PRO A 50 24.49 10.85 5.44
CA PRO A 50 25.03 10.12 4.29
C PRO A 50 24.36 8.74 4.07
N ALA A 51 23.69 8.17 5.08
CA ALA A 51 22.95 6.93 4.93
C ALA A 51 21.85 7.03 3.87
N ALA A 52 21.26 8.22 3.68
CA ALA A 52 20.24 8.47 2.67
C ALA A 52 20.74 8.14 1.25
N GLU A 53 21.97 8.53 0.90
CA GLU A 53 22.57 8.27 -0.42
C GLU A 53 22.80 6.78 -0.65
N TYR A 54 23.31 6.06 0.36
CA TYR A 54 23.53 4.61 0.28
C TYR A 54 22.22 3.83 0.15
N VAL A 55 21.19 4.20 0.92
CA VAL A 55 19.87 3.56 0.85
C VAL A 55 19.23 3.81 -0.52
N GLN A 56 19.28 5.04 -1.02
CA GLN A 56 18.77 5.36 -2.37
C GLN A 56 19.49 4.56 -3.45
N ALA A 57 20.83 4.50 -3.40
CA ALA A 57 21.63 3.72 -4.35
C ALA A 57 21.31 2.21 -4.28
N ALA A 58 21.19 1.67 -3.07
CA ALA A 58 20.82 0.26 -2.87
C ALA A 58 19.42 -0.06 -3.43
N LEU A 59 18.43 0.82 -3.21
CA LEU A 59 17.08 0.66 -3.77
C LEU A 59 17.09 0.64 -5.29
N LYS A 60 17.88 1.51 -5.94
CA LYS A 60 18.05 1.52 -7.40
C LYS A 60 18.67 0.21 -7.92
N VAL A 61 19.68 -0.31 -7.25
CA VAL A 61 20.31 -1.60 -7.59
C VAL A 61 19.33 -2.75 -7.42
N LEU A 62 18.64 -2.82 -6.29
CA LEU A 62 17.64 -3.86 -6.02
C LEU A 62 16.47 -3.80 -7.01
N SER A 63 16.07 -2.60 -7.43
CA SER A 63 15.07 -2.41 -8.48
C SER A 63 15.57 -2.95 -9.83
N ALA A 64 16.81 -2.64 -10.22
CA ALA A 64 17.43 -3.14 -11.43
C ALA A 64 17.58 -4.68 -11.43
N GLN A 65 17.76 -5.28 -10.26
CA GLN A 65 17.81 -6.74 -10.07
C GLN A 65 16.43 -7.40 -10.03
N GLY A 66 15.32 -6.64 -10.06
CA GLY A 66 13.95 -7.14 -9.94
C GLY A 66 13.52 -7.51 -8.50
N ARG A 67 14.40 -7.33 -7.51
CA ARG A 67 14.17 -7.74 -6.12
C ARG A 67 13.00 -6.99 -5.50
N ILE A 68 12.85 -5.70 -5.78
CA ILE A 68 11.72 -4.88 -5.32
C ILE A 68 10.40 -5.39 -5.91
N GLY A 69 10.41 -5.74 -7.21
CA GLY A 69 9.25 -6.33 -7.88
C GLY A 69 8.81 -7.65 -7.24
N GLU A 70 9.75 -8.55 -6.91
CA GLU A 70 9.47 -9.81 -6.20
C GLU A 70 8.81 -9.56 -4.83
N ILE A 71 9.34 -8.61 -4.05
CA ILE A 71 8.77 -8.25 -2.74
C ILE A 71 7.38 -7.65 -2.93
N SER A 72 7.20 -6.76 -3.91
CA SER A 72 5.90 -6.16 -4.23
C SER A 72 4.86 -7.21 -4.62
N VAL A 73 5.22 -8.16 -5.47
CA VAL A 73 4.34 -9.29 -5.85
C VAL A 73 4.00 -10.18 -4.65
N LYS A 74 4.95 -10.45 -3.76
CA LYS A 74 4.70 -11.19 -2.51
C LYS A 74 3.59 -10.56 -1.68
N TRP A 75 3.63 -9.24 -1.50
CA TRP A 75 2.70 -8.53 -0.62
C TRP A 75 1.40 -8.13 -1.32
N PHE A 76 1.46 -7.70 -2.57
CA PHE A 76 0.32 -7.10 -3.28
C PHE A 76 -0.16 -7.90 -4.50
N GLY A 77 0.47 -9.05 -4.79
CA GLY A 77 0.13 -9.87 -5.96
C GLY A 77 0.54 -9.24 -7.30
N ARG A 78 1.12 -8.06 -7.28
CA ARG A 78 1.59 -7.28 -8.45
C ARG A 78 2.66 -6.28 -8.03
N GLU A 79 3.36 -5.71 -8.99
CA GLU A 79 4.26 -4.58 -8.76
C GLU A 79 3.44 -3.32 -8.45
N THR A 80 3.63 -2.74 -7.25
CA THR A 80 2.95 -1.53 -6.77
C THR A 80 3.94 -0.45 -6.36
N ALA A 81 5.12 -0.85 -5.90
CA ALA A 81 6.19 0.07 -5.54
C ALA A 81 7.13 0.31 -6.73
N SER A 82 7.55 1.55 -6.92
CA SER A 82 8.42 1.95 -8.01
C SER A 82 9.62 2.73 -7.50
N PHE A 83 10.81 2.19 -7.72
CA PHE A 83 12.08 2.88 -7.53
C PHE A 83 12.79 2.96 -8.88
N GLU A 84 13.53 4.04 -9.11
CA GLU A 84 14.40 4.14 -10.29
C GLU A 84 15.39 2.97 -10.32
N ALA A 85 15.53 2.32 -11.48
CA ALA A 85 16.41 1.17 -11.64
C ALA A 85 17.77 1.61 -12.19
N ASP A 86 18.85 1.35 -11.44
CA ASP A 86 20.23 1.60 -11.85
C ASP A 86 21.16 0.58 -11.18
N ALA A 87 21.66 -0.37 -11.96
CA ALA A 87 22.55 -1.43 -11.47
C ALA A 87 23.92 -0.90 -11.00
N GLY A 88 24.33 0.28 -11.45
CA GLY A 88 25.61 0.93 -11.12
C GLY A 88 25.51 1.97 -10.02
N ALA A 89 24.35 2.20 -9.43
CA ALA A 89 24.14 3.31 -8.49
C ALA A 89 25.09 3.29 -7.28
N LEU A 90 25.49 2.12 -6.78
CA LEU A 90 26.44 2.00 -5.66
C LEU A 90 27.86 2.39 -6.03
N ASP A 91 28.27 2.31 -7.29
CA ASP A 91 29.60 2.73 -7.74
C ASP A 91 29.80 4.25 -7.55
N ALA A 92 28.72 5.01 -7.64
CA ALA A 92 28.75 6.47 -7.51
C ALA A 92 28.90 6.93 -6.04
N VAL A 93 28.39 6.18 -5.07
CA VAL A 93 28.44 6.53 -3.63
C VAL A 93 29.58 5.85 -2.90
N GLY A 94 30.26 4.88 -3.56
CA GLY A 94 31.40 4.15 -3.02
C GLY A 94 31.01 3.02 -2.08
N GLN A 95 32.01 2.46 -1.38
CA GLN A 95 31.80 1.30 -0.51
C GLN A 95 31.20 1.72 0.84
N PRO A 96 30.04 1.19 1.24
CA PRO A 96 29.47 1.47 2.55
C PRO A 96 30.34 0.85 3.66
N GLN A 97 30.49 1.59 4.76
CA GLN A 97 31.13 1.00 5.95
C GLN A 97 30.09 0.20 6.73
N PRO A 98 30.49 -0.99 7.29
CA PRO A 98 29.61 -1.76 8.14
C PRO A 98 29.11 -0.93 9.33
N ARG A 99 27.80 -1.00 9.60
CA ARG A 99 27.16 -0.28 10.71
C ARG A 99 25.90 -1.00 11.17
N THR A 100 25.42 -0.67 12.34
CA THR A 100 24.04 -0.91 12.72
C THR A 100 23.18 0.20 12.08
N PHE A 101 22.08 -0.17 11.46
CA PHE A 101 21.10 0.74 10.85
C PHE A 101 19.77 0.55 11.56
N ILE A 102 19.28 1.61 12.21
CA ILE A 102 18.06 1.59 13.02
C ILE A 102 16.93 2.21 12.23
N MET A 103 15.96 1.38 11.86
CA MET A 103 14.75 1.77 11.15
C MET A 103 13.63 2.06 12.14
N GLY A 104 13.16 3.31 12.20
CA GLY A 104 11.92 3.69 12.87
C GLY A 104 10.73 3.26 12.04
N MET A 105 9.77 2.57 12.65
CA MET A 105 8.59 2.03 11.96
C MET A 105 7.34 2.09 12.83
N ASP A 106 6.19 2.26 12.19
CA ASP A 106 4.87 2.08 12.80
C ASP A 106 4.56 0.57 12.89
N PRO A 107 4.41 0.00 14.11
CA PRO A 107 4.14 -1.42 14.29
C PRO A 107 2.72 -1.86 13.93
N ASP A 108 1.80 -0.92 13.67
CA ASP A 108 0.39 -1.16 13.45
C ASP A 108 -0.06 -0.88 12.01
N ASN A 109 0.88 -0.57 11.09
CA ASN A 109 0.57 -0.21 9.70
C ASN A 109 0.65 -1.42 8.74
N PHE A 110 -0.19 -2.43 8.97
CA PHE A 110 -0.34 -3.55 8.04
C PHE A 110 -0.82 -3.08 6.65
N PRO A 111 -0.26 -3.57 5.53
CA PRO A 111 0.79 -4.58 5.36
C PRO A 111 2.20 -4.01 5.19
N MET A 112 2.39 -2.69 5.40
CA MET A 112 3.68 -2.01 5.18
C MET A 112 4.69 -2.36 6.26
N SER A 113 4.29 -2.22 7.53
CA SER A 113 5.06 -2.58 8.71
C SER A 113 4.13 -2.98 9.85
N TYR A 114 4.42 -4.08 10.51
CA TYR A 114 3.65 -4.57 11.65
C TYR A 114 4.42 -5.62 12.43
N ILE A 115 3.90 -5.94 13.62
CA ILE A 115 4.45 -7.02 14.44
C ILE A 115 3.46 -8.17 14.49
N ASP A 116 3.93 -9.37 14.15
CA ASP A 116 3.20 -10.61 14.38
C ASP A 116 4.07 -11.57 15.19
N SER A 117 3.53 -12.05 16.32
CA SER A 117 4.22 -13.01 17.20
C SER A 117 5.66 -12.57 17.55
N ASN A 118 5.88 -11.29 17.86
CA ASN A 118 7.17 -10.66 18.13
C ASN A 118 8.16 -10.67 16.93
N VAL A 119 7.64 -10.79 15.72
CA VAL A 119 8.44 -10.70 14.49
C VAL A 119 8.03 -9.46 13.71
N TYR A 120 9.00 -8.62 13.35
CA TYR A 120 8.79 -7.49 12.46
C TYR A 120 8.58 -7.97 11.03
N MET A 121 7.44 -7.61 10.46
CA MET A 121 6.97 -8.04 9.14
C MET A 121 6.41 -6.86 8.35
N GLY A 122 6.31 -7.03 7.05
CA GLY A 122 5.68 -6.05 6.16
C GLY A 122 6.48 -5.84 4.88
N PHE A 123 5.87 -5.14 3.94
CA PHE A 123 6.51 -4.78 2.68
C PHE A 123 7.80 -3.97 2.92
N ASP A 124 7.70 -2.89 3.71
CA ASP A 124 8.84 -2.02 4.00
C ASP A 124 9.93 -2.73 4.79
N VAL A 125 9.52 -3.60 5.72
CA VAL A 125 10.46 -4.43 6.49
C VAL A 125 11.26 -5.37 5.58
N ASP A 126 10.62 -6.00 4.59
CA ASP A 126 11.30 -6.89 3.65
C ASP A 126 12.23 -6.09 2.71
N VAL A 127 11.82 -4.89 2.27
CA VAL A 127 12.67 -4.02 1.45
C VAL A 127 13.87 -3.53 2.26
N ALA A 128 13.67 -3.09 3.51
CA ALA A 128 14.75 -2.65 4.39
C ALA A 128 15.76 -3.78 4.69
N LYS A 129 15.28 -5.00 4.88
CA LYS A 129 16.15 -6.20 5.02
C LYS A 129 17.01 -6.40 3.77
N ALA A 130 16.42 -6.31 2.57
CA ALA A 130 17.16 -6.45 1.31
C ALA A 130 18.19 -5.33 1.11
N VAL A 131 17.86 -4.09 1.47
CA VAL A 131 18.78 -2.95 1.44
C VAL A 131 19.96 -3.17 2.38
N CYS A 132 19.71 -3.52 3.64
CA CYS A 132 20.75 -3.73 4.62
C CYS A 132 21.64 -4.94 4.28
N GLU A 133 21.06 -6.03 3.74
CA GLU A 133 21.80 -7.17 3.23
C GLU A 133 22.77 -6.76 2.10
N LEU A 134 22.30 -5.97 1.13
CA LEU A 134 23.13 -5.48 0.02
C LEU A 134 24.25 -4.56 0.50
N LEU A 135 23.99 -3.71 1.51
CA LEU A 135 24.96 -2.75 2.06
C LEU A 135 25.90 -3.37 3.11
N GLY A 136 25.66 -4.60 3.57
CA GLY A 136 26.40 -5.24 4.66
C GLY A 136 26.14 -4.58 6.01
N TRP A 137 24.95 -4.03 6.23
CA TRP A 137 24.53 -3.37 7.46
C TRP A 137 23.72 -4.30 8.35
N GLU A 138 23.84 -4.12 9.69
CA GLU A 138 23.00 -4.80 10.67
C GLU A 138 21.70 -4.00 10.85
N LEU A 139 20.55 -4.54 10.41
CA LEU A 139 19.23 -3.88 10.57
C LEU A 139 18.68 -4.09 11.97
N LYS A 140 18.27 -3.01 12.62
CA LYS A 140 17.47 -3.00 13.86
C LYS A 140 16.21 -2.19 13.66
N PHE A 141 15.19 -2.50 14.45
CA PHE A 141 13.91 -1.82 14.43
C PHE A 141 13.70 -1.06 15.73
N GLN A 142 13.12 0.14 15.60
CA GLN A 142 12.60 0.95 16.68
C GLN A 142 11.14 1.26 16.38
N GLU A 143 10.26 0.84 17.28
CA GLU A 143 8.84 1.18 17.18
C GLU A 143 8.65 2.66 17.47
N ILE A 144 7.93 3.36 16.59
CA ILE A 144 7.53 4.76 16.74
C ILE A 144 6.03 4.84 16.49
N GLY A 145 5.35 5.79 17.14
CA GLY A 145 3.89 5.81 17.14
C GLY A 145 3.28 6.12 15.78
N ASP A 146 3.78 7.18 15.15
CA ASP A 146 3.31 7.63 13.85
C ASP A 146 4.32 8.61 13.21
N GLU A 147 3.97 9.15 12.03
CA GLU A 147 4.79 10.13 11.34
C GLU A 147 5.01 11.44 12.10
N SER A 148 4.15 11.79 13.09
CA SER A 148 4.35 13.01 13.89
C SER A 148 5.58 12.91 14.79
N ASP A 149 5.97 11.71 15.18
CA ASP A 149 7.16 11.44 15.98
C ASP A 149 8.45 11.39 15.14
N ALA A 150 8.35 11.29 13.82
CA ALA A 150 9.47 11.11 12.91
C ALA A 150 10.59 12.14 13.12
N TYR A 151 10.24 13.42 13.24
CA TYR A 151 11.24 14.47 13.45
C TYR A 151 11.97 14.32 14.79
N VAL A 152 11.26 13.98 15.86
CA VAL A 152 11.83 13.82 17.21
C VAL A 152 12.80 12.65 17.22
N GLU A 153 12.40 11.50 16.69
CA GLU A 153 13.20 10.29 16.66
C GLU A 153 14.44 10.41 15.78
N LEU A 154 14.30 11.06 14.61
CA LEU A 154 15.43 11.36 13.73
C LEU A 154 16.39 12.37 14.38
N SER A 155 15.88 13.47 14.94
CA SER A 155 16.72 14.55 15.50
C SER A 155 17.45 14.14 16.77
N SER A 156 16.87 13.26 17.59
CA SER A 156 17.49 12.69 18.79
C SER A 156 18.55 11.62 18.47
N GLY A 157 18.54 11.08 17.24
CA GLY A 157 19.44 10.00 16.85
C GLY A 157 19.00 8.61 17.34
N ASN A 158 17.76 8.47 17.80
CA ASN A 158 17.19 7.18 18.20
C ASN A 158 17.03 6.24 17.01
N VAL A 159 16.77 6.81 15.82
CA VAL A 159 16.68 6.07 14.56
C VAL A 159 17.58 6.69 13.49
N ASP A 160 18.02 5.89 12.54
CA ASP A 160 18.78 6.36 11.37
C ASP A 160 17.84 6.83 10.26
N CYS A 161 16.71 6.16 10.09
CA CYS A 161 15.66 6.57 9.17
C CYS A 161 14.27 6.33 9.80
N VAL A 162 13.27 7.01 9.28
CA VAL A 162 11.86 6.64 9.46
C VAL A 162 11.35 6.05 8.15
N TRP A 163 10.96 4.78 8.23
CA TRP A 163 10.54 4.01 7.08
C TRP A 163 9.71 2.83 7.59
N GLY A 164 8.56 2.68 7.25
CA GLY A 164 7.71 1.60 7.78
C GLY A 164 6.30 2.09 7.95
N GLY A 165 5.61 2.12 6.81
CA GLY A 165 4.21 2.45 6.77
C GLY A 165 3.88 3.94 6.89
N MET A 166 4.87 4.82 6.80
CA MET A 166 4.66 6.26 6.99
C MET A 166 4.42 6.99 5.69
N LEU A 167 3.36 7.80 5.65
CA LEU A 167 3.07 8.74 4.58
C LEU A 167 3.80 10.05 4.89
N LEU A 168 5.01 10.20 4.38
CA LEU A 168 5.83 11.39 4.65
C LEU A 168 5.55 12.49 3.64
N ASP A 169 5.43 13.73 4.14
CA ASP A 169 5.25 14.90 3.28
C ASP A 169 6.56 15.22 2.54
N PRO A 170 6.60 15.19 1.20
CA PRO A 170 7.78 15.57 0.44
C PRO A 170 8.20 17.04 0.62
N ALA A 171 7.30 17.91 1.10
CA ALA A 171 7.59 19.31 1.42
C ALA A 171 8.15 19.51 2.83
N GLU A 172 8.33 18.45 3.63
CA GLU A 172 8.93 18.54 4.96
C GLU A 172 10.36 19.06 4.86
N THR A 173 10.73 19.97 5.75
CA THR A 173 12.05 20.64 5.75
C THR A 173 12.87 20.37 7.01
N ARG A 174 12.24 19.89 8.08
CA ARG A 174 12.92 19.56 9.34
C ARG A 174 13.79 18.32 9.22
N TYR A 175 13.46 17.42 8.27
CA TYR A 175 14.24 16.25 7.89
C TYR A 175 14.13 16.03 6.37
N GLN A 176 14.98 15.18 5.83
CA GLN A 176 14.99 14.88 4.39
C GLN A 176 14.06 13.72 4.07
N VAL A 177 13.10 13.93 3.18
CA VAL A 177 12.26 12.86 2.61
C VAL A 177 12.83 12.42 1.27
N VAL A 178 13.05 11.14 1.10
CA VAL A 178 13.63 10.56 -0.12
C VAL A 178 12.78 9.38 -0.62
N CYS A 179 12.94 9.08 -1.90
CA CYS A 179 12.37 7.90 -2.54
C CYS A 179 10.87 7.73 -2.28
N PRO A 180 9.98 8.66 -2.68
CA PRO A 180 8.57 8.32 -2.77
C PRO A 180 8.42 7.10 -3.70
N TYR A 181 7.81 6.00 -3.22
CA TYR A 181 7.87 4.71 -3.93
C TYR A 181 6.52 4.06 -4.17
N MET A 182 5.48 4.44 -3.45
CA MET A 182 4.15 3.89 -3.60
C MET A 182 3.10 4.91 -3.18
N ASP A 183 2.00 4.96 -3.91
CA ASP A 183 0.84 5.76 -3.51
C ASP A 183 0.28 5.24 -2.19
N GLY A 184 -0.27 6.17 -1.42
CA GLY A 184 -0.86 5.92 -0.12
C GLY A 184 -2.05 6.84 0.14
N GLY A 185 -2.55 6.81 1.36
CA GLY A 185 -3.70 7.60 1.80
C GLY A 185 -4.87 6.74 2.25
N VAL A 186 -6.03 7.35 2.39
CA VAL A 186 -7.25 6.72 2.89
C VAL A 186 -8.24 6.52 1.76
N VAL A 187 -8.82 5.33 1.70
CA VAL A 187 -9.71 4.92 0.61
C VAL A 187 -11.01 4.32 1.12
N VAL A 188 -12.02 4.33 0.24
CA VAL A 188 -13.30 3.65 0.47
C VAL A 188 -13.37 2.40 -0.40
N VAL A 189 -13.65 1.26 0.23
CA VAL A 189 -13.72 -0.04 -0.42
C VAL A 189 -15.10 -0.67 -0.22
N VAL A 190 -15.59 -1.32 -1.26
CA VAL A 190 -16.86 -2.05 -1.28
C VAL A 190 -16.65 -3.47 -1.85
N LEU A 191 -17.64 -4.35 -1.69
CA LEU A 191 -17.63 -5.62 -2.40
C LEU A 191 -17.73 -5.41 -3.91
N SER A 192 -16.91 -6.13 -4.66
CA SER A 192 -16.98 -6.17 -6.13
C SER A 192 -18.35 -6.69 -6.57
N GLY A 193 -18.92 -6.02 -7.56
CA GLY A 193 -20.27 -6.36 -8.07
C GLY A 193 -21.41 -5.89 -7.19
N SER A 194 -21.17 -5.24 -6.04
CA SER A 194 -22.19 -4.51 -5.31
C SER A 194 -22.68 -3.32 -6.14
N HIS A 195 -23.91 -2.87 -5.88
CA HIS A 195 -24.43 -1.66 -6.54
C HIS A 195 -23.90 -0.37 -5.92
N LEU A 196 -22.87 -0.43 -5.08
CA LEU A 196 -22.33 0.67 -4.26
C LEU A 196 -21.11 1.35 -4.90
N GLY A 197 -20.98 1.34 -6.21
CA GLY A 197 -19.82 1.85 -6.95
C GLY A 197 -19.64 3.39 -6.95
N SER A 198 -20.18 4.13 -5.98
CA SER A 198 -19.91 5.56 -5.79
C SER A 198 -20.30 6.02 -4.39
N MET A 199 -19.67 7.09 -3.89
CA MET A 199 -19.93 7.70 -2.58
C MET A 199 -21.41 8.08 -2.36
N ARG A 200 -22.12 8.50 -3.40
CA ARG A 200 -23.54 8.84 -3.31
C ARG A 200 -24.43 7.68 -2.90
N ARG A 201 -24.05 6.45 -3.25
CA ARG A 201 -24.79 5.23 -2.96
C ARG A 201 -24.57 4.71 -1.54
N LEU A 202 -23.67 5.33 -0.80
CA LEU A 202 -23.38 5.01 0.60
C LEU A 202 -24.34 5.69 1.60
N SER A 203 -25.28 6.52 1.12
CA SER A 203 -26.31 7.12 1.98
C SER A 203 -27.18 6.04 2.63
N GLY A 204 -27.32 6.12 3.96
CA GLY A 204 -28.08 5.15 4.76
C GLY A 204 -27.39 3.79 4.93
N LYS A 205 -26.11 3.66 4.53
CA LYS A 205 -25.33 2.42 4.56
C LYS A 205 -24.50 2.29 5.83
N VAL A 206 -24.07 1.07 6.16
CA VAL A 206 -23.19 0.77 7.27
C VAL A 206 -21.74 0.83 6.79
N ILE A 207 -20.95 1.73 7.36
CA ILE A 207 -19.55 1.95 7.02
C ILE A 207 -18.67 1.40 8.16
N GLY A 208 -17.77 0.48 7.86
CA GLY A 208 -16.83 -0.10 8.83
C GLY A 208 -15.46 0.55 8.77
N MET A 209 -14.75 0.59 9.91
CA MET A 209 -13.32 0.95 10.01
C MET A 209 -12.73 0.37 11.29
N ASN A 210 -11.40 0.29 11.36
CA ASN A 210 -10.70 -0.21 12.55
C ASN A 210 -10.15 0.88 13.47
N ASP A 211 -10.08 2.13 13.01
CA ASP A 211 -9.59 3.24 13.82
C ASP A 211 -10.31 4.54 13.42
N ALA A 212 -11.11 5.07 14.34
CA ALA A 212 -11.84 6.32 14.10
C ALA A 212 -10.92 7.54 14.17
N ALA A 213 -9.89 7.53 15.01
CA ALA A 213 -8.97 8.66 15.16
C ALA A 213 -8.08 8.79 13.92
N LYS A 214 -7.53 7.67 13.45
CA LYS A 214 -6.69 7.61 12.25
C LYS A 214 -7.41 8.14 11.00
N TYR A 215 -8.72 7.88 10.86
CA TYR A 215 -9.48 8.27 9.67
C TYR A 215 -10.34 9.52 9.85
N ALA A 216 -10.25 10.21 11.00
CA ALA A 216 -11.08 11.37 11.32
C ALA A 216 -10.93 12.51 10.30
N ASP A 217 -9.72 12.87 9.95
CA ASP A 217 -9.43 13.94 8.99
C ASP A 217 -9.91 13.59 7.58
N ALA A 218 -9.69 12.36 7.14
CA ALA A 218 -10.19 11.89 5.84
C ALA A 218 -11.73 11.91 5.77
N LEU A 219 -12.39 11.52 6.85
CA LEU A 219 -13.85 11.59 6.95
C LEU A 219 -14.36 13.04 6.93
N ALA A 220 -13.65 13.97 7.59
CA ALA A 220 -14.03 15.38 7.64
C ALA A 220 -13.99 16.05 6.25
N LEU A 221 -13.23 15.52 5.30
CA LEU A 221 -13.22 15.99 3.92
C LEU A 221 -14.48 15.58 3.13
N THR A 222 -15.36 14.78 3.70
CA THR A 222 -16.55 14.25 3.05
C THR A 222 -17.81 14.56 3.83
N ASP A 223 -18.97 14.39 3.19
CA ASP A 223 -20.27 14.41 3.87
C ASP A 223 -20.74 13.00 4.31
N LEU A 224 -19.82 12.01 4.26
CA LEU A 224 -20.15 10.60 4.53
C LEU A 224 -20.64 10.40 5.96
N SER A 225 -20.02 11.04 6.95
CA SER A 225 -20.44 10.97 8.35
C SER A 225 -21.90 11.43 8.57
N ALA A 226 -22.36 12.41 7.77
CA ALA A 226 -23.73 12.91 7.87
C ALA A 226 -24.73 12.05 7.09
N ARG A 227 -24.29 11.33 6.06
CA ARG A 227 -25.16 10.56 5.15
C ARG A 227 -25.19 9.07 5.43
N ALA A 228 -24.19 8.51 6.05
CA ALA A 228 -24.15 7.09 6.43
C ALA A 228 -25.31 6.77 7.37
N GLY A 229 -25.82 5.56 7.28
CA GLY A 229 -26.83 5.06 8.22
C GLY A 229 -26.17 4.76 9.58
N GLU A 230 -24.95 4.25 9.53
CA GLU A 230 -24.15 3.93 10.72
C GLU A 230 -22.66 3.92 10.35
N ILE A 231 -21.82 4.37 11.26
CA ILE A 231 -20.35 4.18 11.19
C ILE A 231 -19.98 3.25 12.34
N ARG A 232 -19.40 2.08 12.03
CA ARG A 232 -18.95 1.09 13.00
C ARG A 232 -17.44 1.07 13.06
N VAL A 233 -16.95 1.27 14.28
CA VAL A 233 -15.52 1.16 14.58
C VAL A 233 -15.28 -0.15 15.33
N THR A 234 -14.21 -0.84 15.01
CA THR A 234 -13.76 -2.05 15.69
C THR A 234 -12.31 -1.90 16.11
N ASP A 235 -11.96 -2.40 17.28
CA ASP A 235 -10.56 -2.45 17.72
C ASP A 235 -9.75 -3.60 17.08
N ALA A 236 -10.39 -4.37 16.19
CA ALA A 236 -9.75 -5.46 15.48
C ALA A 236 -9.03 -4.94 14.22
N GLY A 237 -7.97 -5.65 13.83
CA GLY A 237 -7.17 -5.29 12.66
C GLY A 237 -7.93 -5.37 11.32
N ASN A 238 -7.23 -4.97 10.26
CA ASN A 238 -7.79 -4.90 8.89
C ASN A 238 -8.46 -6.21 8.43
N GLU A 239 -7.93 -7.38 8.82
CA GLU A 239 -8.54 -8.67 8.47
C GLU A 239 -10.00 -8.74 8.89
N THR A 240 -10.32 -8.34 10.13
CA THR A 240 -11.70 -8.35 10.64
C THR A 240 -12.58 -7.35 9.89
N VAL A 241 -12.05 -6.18 9.53
CA VAL A 241 -12.80 -5.16 8.78
C VAL A 241 -13.17 -5.67 7.39
N PHE A 242 -12.21 -6.26 6.67
CA PHE A 242 -12.44 -6.85 5.35
C PHE A 242 -13.35 -8.09 5.40
N ASP A 243 -13.24 -8.94 6.42
CA ASP A 243 -14.11 -10.08 6.64
C ASP A 243 -15.57 -9.65 6.90
N ASN A 244 -15.79 -8.59 7.68
CA ASN A 244 -17.11 -8.01 7.91
C ASN A 244 -17.72 -7.41 6.63
N LEU A 245 -16.90 -6.77 5.78
CA LEU A 245 -17.33 -6.33 4.46
C LEU A 245 -17.73 -7.53 3.58
N TYR A 246 -16.90 -8.59 3.56
CA TYR A 246 -17.18 -9.79 2.79
C TYR A 246 -18.47 -10.51 3.23
N LYS A 247 -18.73 -10.56 4.52
CA LYS A 247 -19.95 -11.14 5.12
C LYS A 247 -21.20 -10.27 4.99
N GLY A 248 -21.06 -9.03 4.51
CA GLY A 248 -22.17 -8.09 4.39
C GLY A 248 -22.61 -7.44 5.72
N ASN A 249 -21.79 -7.53 6.76
CA ASN A 249 -21.99 -6.80 8.02
C ASN A 249 -21.71 -5.30 7.86
N TYR A 250 -20.83 -4.96 6.89
CA TYR A 250 -20.57 -3.61 6.40
C TYR A 250 -20.95 -3.53 4.93
N ASP A 251 -21.48 -2.39 4.50
CA ASP A 251 -21.76 -2.09 3.10
C ASP A 251 -20.52 -1.53 2.38
N ALA A 252 -19.68 -0.81 3.12
CA ALA A 252 -18.40 -0.26 2.69
C ALA A 252 -17.44 -0.19 3.88
N ILE A 253 -16.15 -0.03 3.61
CA ILE A 253 -15.14 0.23 4.65
C ILE A 253 -14.27 1.42 4.27
N ILE A 254 -13.74 2.08 5.31
CA ILE A 254 -12.66 3.06 5.19
C ILE A 254 -11.39 2.39 5.70
N THR A 255 -10.32 2.49 4.93
CA THR A 255 -9.06 1.82 5.23
C THR A 255 -7.88 2.50 4.52
N ASP A 256 -6.65 2.15 4.89
CA ASP A 256 -5.45 2.57 4.19
C ASP A 256 -5.39 1.99 2.78
N TYR A 257 -4.85 2.77 1.84
CA TYR A 257 -4.62 2.34 0.46
C TYR A 257 -3.82 1.03 0.38
N ALA A 258 -2.74 0.91 1.15
CA ALA A 258 -1.90 -0.29 1.15
C ALA A 258 -2.66 -1.53 1.65
N ALA A 259 -3.49 -1.39 2.69
CA ALA A 259 -4.35 -2.48 3.16
C ALA A 259 -5.37 -2.88 2.10
N ALA A 260 -6.00 -1.90 1.43
CA ALA A 260 -6.91 -2.19 0.31
C ALA A 260 -6.19 -2.97 -0.80
N MET A 261 -4.99 -2.54 -1.21
CA MET A 261 -4.19 -3.21 -2.23
C MET A 261 -3.86 -4.66 -1.86
N TYR A 262 -3.53 -4.91 -0.59
CA TYR A 262 -3.24 -6.25 -0.08
C TYR A 262 -4.46 -7.18 -0.20
N TYR A 263 -5.64 -6.74 0.23
CA TYR A 263 -6.85 -7.58 0.21
C TYR A 263 -7.49 -7.69 -1.19
N MET A 264 -7.11 -6.81 -2.13
CA MET A 264 -7.57 -6.83 -3.53
C MET A 264 -6.68 -7.69 -4.46
N ARG A 265 -5.60 -8.29 -3.94
CA ARG A 265 -4.69 -9.17 -4.69
C ARG A 265 -5.33 -10.49 -5.13
#